data_bbc01e73250211da79f8ae4b2f391a53
#
_entry.id   bbc01e73250211da79f8ae4b2f391a53
#
_cell.length_a   1.000
_cell.length_b   1.000
_cell.length_c   1.000
_cell.angle_alpha   90.00
_cell.angle_beta   90.00
_cell.angle_gamma   90.00
#
_symmetry.space_group_name_H-M   'P 1'
#
loop_
_entity.id
_entity.type
_entity.pdbx_description
1 polymer ?
#
loop_
_entity_poly.entity_id
_entity_poly.type
_entity_poly.pdbx_seq_one_letter_code
_entity_poly.pdbx_strand_id
1 'polypeptide(L)'
;NSVQLKDIVKRNKIRDVDLLERIIAYVIANVGTTFSATSLAKFLKNEQRTVAPETILNYIRYCCEAYLFYQVKREDLQGKQILASNEKYYIADHGIREAVFGGNMRGINLILENIVYLELLRRGYEVTVGRTGDKEIDFVCDKRGEKLYVQVCYLLASDETVNREFG
;
A
#
# COMPACT_ATOMS: atom_id res chain seq x y z
N ASN A 1 -9.30 5.94 -15.57
CA ASN A 1 -9.85 5.97 -14.19
C ASN A 1 -11.35 5.73 -14.14
N SER A 2 -12.15 6.40 -15.00
CA SER A 2 -13.60 6.24 -14.94
C SER A 2 -14.11 4.84 -15.30
N VAL A 3 -13.39 4.10 -16.13
CA VAL A 3 -13.81 2.75 -16.58
C VAL A 3 -13.61 1.70 -15.48
N GLN A 4 -12.43 1.66 -14.86
CA GLN A 4 -12.15 0.73 -13.74
C GLN A 4 -13.08 0.98 -12.55
N LEU A 5 -13.28 2.25 -12.18
CA LEU A 5 -14.19 2.60 -11.08
C LEU A 5 -15.64 2.17 -11.37
N LYS A 6 -16.13 2.41 -12.59
CA LYS A 6 -17.46 1.96 -13.02
C LYS A 6 -17.60 0.45 -12.99
N ASP A 7 -16.55 -0.30 -13.38
CA ASP A 7 -16.54 -1.76 -13.32
C ASP A 7 -16.62 -2.27 -11.88
N ILE A 8 -15.78 -1.71 -10.96
CA ILE A 8 -15.81 -2.04 -9.54
C ILE A 8 -17.20 -1.81 -8.95
N VAL A 9 -17.79 -0.62 -9.20
CA VAL A 9 -19.11 -0.24 -8.70
C VAL A 9 -20.18 -1.20 -9.21
N LYS A 10 -20.20 -1.48 -10.51
CA LYS A 10 -21.22 -2.33 -11.14
C LYS A 10 -21.08 -3.80 -10.68
N ARG A 11 -19.86 -4.36 -10.69
CA ARG A 11 -19.57 -5.76 -10.31
C ARG A 11 -19.95 -6.04 -8.86
N ASN A 12 -19.65 -5.12 -7.97
CA ASN A 12 -19.85 -5.30 -6.53
C ASN A 12 -21.14 -4.62 -6.01
N LYS A 13 -21.98 -4.08 -6.89
CA LYS A 13 -23.26 -3.42 -6.58
C LYS A 13 -23.08 -2.33 -5.48
N ILE A 14 -21.99 -1.56 -5.57
CA ILE A 14 -21.67 -0.53 -4.59
C ILE A 14 -22.68 0.60 -4.72
N ARG A 15 -23.36 0.93 -3.62
CA ARG A 15 -24.34 2.01 -3.56
C ARG A 15 -23.71 3.36 -3.22
N ASP A 16 -22.70 3.34 -2.37
CA ASP A 16 -22.00 4.55 -1.91
C ASP A 16 -20.70 4.73 -2.68
N VAL A 17 -20.82 5.32 -3.86
CA VAL A 17 -19.70 5.56 -4.78
C VAL A 17 -18.75 6.62 -4.20
N ASP A 18 -19.29 7.66 -3.53
CA ASP A 18 -18.47 8.70 -2.91
C ASP A 18 -17.59 8.13 -1.79
N LEU A 19 -18.10 7.19 -0.99
CA LEU A 19 -17.29 6.49 0.00
C LEU A 19 -16.16 5.69 -0.66
N LEU A 20 -16.45 4.99 -1.76
CA LEU A 20 -15.43 4.25 -2.50
C LEU A 20 -14.32 5.19 -3.01
N GLU A 21 -14.68 6.32 -3.61
CA GLU A 21 -13.73 7.32 -4.11
C GLU A 21 -12.86 7.89 -2.98
N ARG A 22 -13.44 8.16 -1.82
CA ARG A 22 -12.70 8.62 -0.63
C ARG A 22 -11.71 7.57 -0.11
N ILE A 23 -12.13 6.29 -0.06
CA ILE A 23 -11.25 5.19 0.34
C ILE A 23 -10.10 5.06 -0.66
N ILE A 24 -10.37 5.11 -1.95
CA ILE A 24 -9.36 5.08 -3.00
C ILE A 24 -8.37 6.23 -2.84
N ALA A 25 -8.86 7.47 -2.69
CA ALA A 25 -8.01 8.64 -2.50
C ALA A 25 -7.12 8.52 -1.23
N TYR A 26 -7.70 8.01 -0.14
CA TYR A 26 -6.95 7.77 1.10
C TYR A 26 -5.82 6.75 0.90
N VAL A 27 -6.09 5.61 0.25
CA VAL A 27 -5.07 4.58 0.00
C VAL A 27 -3.97 5.12 -0.92
N ILE A 28 -4.32 5.88 -1.97
CA ILE A 28 -3.34 6.49 -2.88
C ILE A 28 -2.47 7.52 -2.15
N ALA A 29 -3.05 8.31 -1.24
CA ALA A 29 -2.29 9.29 -0.45
C ALA A 29 -1.32 8.63 0.54
N ASN A 30 -1.62 7.40 0.97
CA ASN A 30 -0.86 6.63 1.96
C ASN A 30 -0.22 5.37 1.35
N VAL A 31 0.06 5.38 0.05
CA VAL A 31 0.71 4.24 -0.64
C VAL A 31 2.02 3.90 0.06
N GLY A 32 2.29 2.60 0.26
CA GLY A 32 3.51 2.13 0.93
C GLY A 32 3.53 2.34 2.46
N THR A 33 2.53 2.99 3.04
CA THR A 33 2.44 3.09 4.50
C THR A 33 1.57 1.98 5.09
N THR A 34 1.77 1.70 6.39
CA THR A 34 0.95 0.73 7.12
C THR A 34 -0.51 1.17 7.16
N PHE A 35 -1.41 0.34 6.67
CA PHE A 35 -2.84 0.64 6.59
C PHE A 35 -3.59 0.15 7.83
N SER A 36 -4.57 0.95 8.28
CA SER A 36 -5.51 0.58 9.34
C SER A 36 -6.92 1.02 8.98
N ALA A 37 -7.81 0.06 8.75
CA ALA A 37 -9.23 0.32 8.49
C ALA A 37 -9.91 1.04 9.67
N THR A 38 -9.52 0.72 10.91
CA THR A 38 -10.01 1.39 12.11
C THR A 38 -9.61 2.86 12.16
N SER A 39 -8.37 3.18 11.77
CA SER A 39 -7.90 4.57 11.70
C SER A 39 -8.63 5.36 10.63
N LEU A 40 -8.86 4.76 9.46
CA LEU A 40 -9.65 5.37 8.39
C LEU A 40 -11.12 5.57 8.80
N ALA A 41 -11.72 4.59 9.49
CA ALA A 41 -13.10 4.73 10.01
C ALA A 41 -13.21 5.89 11.01
N LYS A 42 -12.20 6.07 11.90
CA LYS A 42 -12.13 7.23 12.81
C LYS A 42 -11.99 8.55 12.05
N PHE A 43 -11.14 8.59 11.03
CA PHE A 43 -10.98 9.76 10.17
C PHE A 43 -12.30 10.15 9.49
N LEU A 44 -12.99 9.18 8.87
CA LEU A 44 -14.29 9.41 8.22
C LEU A 44 -15.37 9.86 9.21
N LYS A 45 -15.34 9.35 10.46
CA LYS A 45 -16.26 9.78 11.52
C LYS A 45 -16.08 11.26 11.89
N ASN A 46 -14.85 11.78 11.86
CA ASN A 46 -14.60 13.21 12.07
C ASN A 46 -15.19 14.08 10.94
N GLU A 47 -15.36 13.50 9.75
CA GLU A 47 -16.07 14.11 8.62
C GLU A 47 -17.59 13.83 8.65
N GLN A 48 -18.13 13.47 9.82
CA GLN A 48 -19.54 13.13 10.05
C GLN A 48 -20.03 11.91 9.26
N ARG A 49 -19.13 10.99 8.91
CA ARG A 49 -19.43 9.80 8.15
C ARG A 49 -19.06 8.55 8.93
N THR A 50 -20.08 7.88 9.49
CA THR A 50 -19.87 6.64 10.24
C THR A 50 -19.81 5.44 9.29
N VAL A 51 -18.68 4.75 9.27
CA VAL A 51 -18.43 3.58 8.41
C VAL A 51 -17.80 2.48 9.25
N ALA A 52 -18.29 1.25 9.11
CA ALA A 52 -17.68 0.10 9.77
C ALA A 52 -16.33 -0.25 9.10
N PRO A 53 -15.30 -0.62 9.87
CA PRO A 53 -14.00 -1.04 9.31
C PRO A 53 -14.12 -2.17 8.28
N GLU A 54 -15.04 -3.10 8.47
CA GLU A 54 -15.30 -4.20 7.55
C GLU A 54 -15.77 -3.71 6.17
N THR A 55 -16.57 -2.65 6.13
CA THR A 55 -17.01 -2.04 4.86
C THR A 55 -15.82 -1.46 4.12
N ILE A 56 -14.91 -0.79 4.83
CA ILE A 56 -13.68 -0.24 4.26
C ILE A 56 -12.81 -1.36 3.68
N LEU A 57 -12.59 -2.44 4.44
CA LEU A 57 -11.82 -3.59 3.99
C LEU A 57 -12.44 -4.27 2.77
N ASN A 58 -13.77 -4.39 2.72
CA ASN A 58 -14.46 -4.94 1.56
C ASN A 58 -14.24 -4.06 0.31
N TYR A 59 -14.33 -2.73 0.43
CA TYR A 59 -14.11 -1.83 -0.70
C TYR A 59 -12.67 -1.89 -1.21
N ILE A 60 -11.69 -1.97 -0.29
CA ILE A 60 -10.28 -2.15 -0.66
C ILE A 60 -10.07 -3.50 -1.36
N ARG A 61 -10.68 -4.57 -0.85
CA ARG A 61 -10.63 -5.89 -1.50
C ARG A 61 -11.16 -5.83 -2.93
N TYR A 62 -12.28 -5.16 -3.20
CA TYR A 62 -12.80 -4.99 -4.55
C TYR A 62 -11.84 -4.22 -5.46
N CYS A 63 -11.13 -3.24 -4.91
CA CYS A 63 -10.07 -2.54 -5.64
C CYS A 63 -8.88 -3.45 -5.95
N CYS A 64 -8.49 -4.34 -5.03
CA CYS A 64 -7.44 -5.32 -5.27
C CYS A 64 -7.85 -6.37 -6.32
N GLU A 65 -9.10 -6.87 -6.26
CA GLU A 65 -9.65 -7.80 -7.25
C GLU A 65 -9.73 -7.18 -8.67
N ALA A 66 -9.83 -5.85 -8.75
CA ALA A 66 -9.80 -5.10 -10.01
C ALA A 66 -8.38 -4.66 -10.42
N TYR A 67 -7.35 -5.11 -9.73
CA TYR A 67 -5.95 -4.73 -9.96
C TYR A 67 -5.71 -3.21 -9.91
N LEU A 68 -6.47 -2.49 -9.09
CA LEU A 68 -6.22 -1.08 -8.80
C LEU A 68 -5.14 -0.96 -7.73
N PHE A 69 -5.18 -1.86 -6.73
CA PHE A 69 -4.22 -1.95 -5.64
C PHE A 69 -3.63 -3.35 -5.53
N TYR A 70 -2.41 -3.42 -5.03
CA TYR A 70 -1.76 -4.62 -4.55
C TYR A 70 -1.68 -4.57 -3.03
N GLN A 71 -2.21 -5.59 -2.36
CA GLN A 71 -2.06 -5.78 -0.93
C GLN A 71 -0.78 -6.55 -0.66
N VAL A 72 0.09 -6.00 0.19
CA VAL A 72 1.34 -6.63 0.58
C VAL A 72 1.32 -6.93 2.08
N LYS A 73 1.41 -8.20 2.40
CA LYS A 73 1.41 -8.69 3.77
C LYS A 73 2.74 -8.38 4.46
N ARG A 74 2.70 -8.31 5.80
CA ARG A 74 3.91 -8.18 6.60
C ARG A 74 4.36 -9.55 7.10
N GLU A 75 5.67 -9.79 7.08
CA GLU A 75 6.32 -10.98 7.61
C GLU A 75 7.14 -10.59 8.84
N ASP A 76 6.89 -11.24 9.96
CA ASP A 76 7.78 -11.18 11.12
C ASP A 76 8.97 -12.11 10.87
N LEU A 77 10.13 -11.52 10.65
CA LEU A 77 11.35 -12.27 10.33
C LEU A 77 11.92 -13.05 11.51
N GLN A 78 11.65 -12.62 12.74
CA GLN A 78 12.03 -13.35 13.96
C GLN A 78 11.13 -14.54 14.20
N GLY A 79 9.80 -14.31 14.14
CA GLY A 79 8.79 -15.36 14.31
C GLY A 79 8.55 -16.21 13.07
N LYS A 80 9.10 -15.85 11.92
CA LYS A 80 8.92 -16.51 10.62
C LYS A 80 7.45 -16.73 10.27
N GLN A 81 6.61 -15.72 10.51
CA GLN A 81 5.17 -15.80 10.30
C GLN A 81 4.62 -14.55 9.61
N ILE A 82 3.60 -14.75 8.79
CA ILE A 82 2.85 -13.65 8.19
C ILE A 82 1.94 -13.03 9.23
N LEU A 83 2.01 -11.70 9.37
CA LEU A 83 1.16 -10.95 10.28
C LEU A 83 -0.23 -10.74 9.67
N ALA A 84 -1.26 -10.89 10.49
CA ALA A 84 -2.66 -10.78 10.05
C ALA A 84 -3.17 -9.34 9.91
N SER A 85 -2.35 -8.33 10.23
CA SER A 85 -2.75 -6.93 10.24
C SER A 85 -1.61 -6.01 9.82
N ASN A 86 -1.97 -4.76 9.56
CA ASN A 86 -1.02 -3.70 9.20
C ASN A 86 -0.32 -3.96 7.86
N GLU A 87 -1.05 -4.47 6.87
CA GLU A 87 -0.57 -4.59 5.50
C GLU A 87 -0.25 -3.21 4.90
N LYS A 88 0.56 -3.20 3.84
CA LYS A 88 0.75 -2.06 2.96
C LYS A 88 -0.02 -2.25 1.66
N TYR A 89 -0.37 -1.14 1.03
CA TYR A 89 -1.02 -1.14 -0.29
C TYR A 89 -0.18 -0.35 -1.27
N TYR A 90 -0.01 -0.91 -2.46
CA TYR A 90 0.67 -0.27 -3.59
C TYR A 90 -0.29 -0.13 -4.76
N ILE A 91 -0.12 0.92 -5.57
CA ILE A 91 -0.97 1.18 -6.74
C ILE A 91 -0.36 0.54 -7.99
N ALA A 92 -1.24 0.05 -8.85
CA ALA A 92 -0.82 -0.61 -10.09
C ALA A 92 -0.29 0.38 -11.14
N ASP A 93 -0.73 1.64 -11.09
CA ASP A 93 -0.37 2.68 -12.06
C ASP A 93 -0.23 4.04 -11.38
N HIS A 94 0.97 4.64 -11.49
CA HIS A 94 1.24 5.99 -10.96
C HIS A 94 0.43 7.09 -11.63
N GLY A 95 -0.04 6.90 -12.86
CA GLY A 95 -0.96 7.81 -13.53
C GLY A 95 -2.26 8.04 -12.75
N ILE A 96 -2.67 7.07 -11.94
CA ILE A 96 -3.83 7.19 -11.05
C ILE A 96 -3.55 8.23 -9.96
N ARG A 97 -2.37 8.18 -9.35
CA ARG A 97 -1.95 9.15 -8.33
C ARG A 97 -1.87 10.56 -8.89
N GLU A 98 -1.25 10.70 -10.06
CA GLU A 98 -1.15 11.99 -10.76
C GLU A 98 -2.53 12.57 -11.08
N ALA A 99 -3.47 11.73 -11.49
CA ALA A 99 -4.84 12.15 -11.79
C ALA A 99 -5.61 12.63 -10.53
N VAL A 100 -5.27 12.10 -9.35
CA VAL A 100 -5.95 12.43 -8.07
C VAL A 100 -5.31 13.64 -7.38
N PHE A 101 -3.96 13.72 -7.39
CA PHE A 101 -3.21 14.70 -6.58
C PHE A 101 -2.39 15.71 -7.39
N GLY A 102 -2.32 15.56 -8.72
CA GLY A 102 -1.44 16.36 -9.58
C GLY A 102 0.05 16.07 -9.34
N GLY A 103 0.94 16.73 -10.08
CA GLY A 103 2.39 16.52 -10.04
C GLY A 103 3.09 16.94 -8.74
N ASN A 104 2.51 16.64 -7.59
CA ASN A 104 3.06 16.98 -6.30
C ASN A 104 4.15 15.96 -5.88
N MET A 105 5.40 16.44 -5.79
CA MET A 105 6.57 15.65 -5.36
C MET A 105 6.55 15.24 -3.87
N ARG A 106 5.53 15.62 -3.10
CA ARG A 106 5.40 15.16 -1.71
C ARG A 106 5.29 13.65 -1.66
N GLY A 107 6.12 13.02 -0.84
CA GLY A 107 6.15 11.57 -0.68
C GLY A 107 6.90 10.85 -1.80
N ILE A 108 7.95 11.45 -2.38
CA ILE A 108 8.78 10.83 -3.41
C ILE A 108 9.31 9.45 -2.97
N ASN A 109 9.64 9.28 -1.69
CA ASN A 109 10.09 7.98 -1.16
C ASN A 109 9.01 6.91 -1.34
N LEU A 110 7.74 7.25 -1.09
CA LEU A 110 6.59 6.33 -1.26
C LEU A 110 6.36 5.98 -2.74
N ILE A 111 6.60 6.95 -3.62
CA ILE A 111 6.53 6.72 -5.08
C ILE A 111 7.62 5.76 -5.52
N LEU A 112 8.86 5.98 -5.06
CA LEU A 112 10.00 5.10 -5.37
C LEU A 112 9.78 3.69 -4.82
N GLU A 113 9.31 3.56 -3.57
CA GLU A 113 8.98 2.28 -2.97
C GLU A 113 7.93 1.53 -3.82
N ASN A 114 6.89 2.23 -4.28
CA ASN A 114 5.88 1.64 -5.16
C ASN A 114 6.46 1.21 -6.53
N ILE A 115 7.34 2.00 -7.13
CA ILE A 115 8.00 1.65 -8.40
C ILE A 115 8.86 0.41 -8.23
N VAL A 116 9.65 0.35 -7.16
CA VAL A 116 10.49 -0.82 -6.83
C VAL A 116 9.62 -2.05 -6.61
N TYR A 117 8.50 -1.93 -5.87
CA TYR A 117 7.55 -3.01 -5.68
C TYR A 117 7.03 -3.58 -7.01
N LEU A 118 6.57 -2.72 -7.93
CA LEU A 118 6.07 -3.16 -9.23
C LEU A 118 7.16 -3.83 -10.07
N GLU A 119 8.39 -3.34 -10.01
CA GLU A 119 9.54 -3.96 -10.69
C GLU A 119 9.88 -5.34 -10.11
N LEU A 120 9.81 -5.51 -8.79
CA LEU A 120 10.01 -6.80 -8.13
C LEU A 120 8.95 -7.81 -8.58
N LEU A 121 7.66 -7.41 -8.64
CA LEU A 121 6.60 -8.26 -9.20
C LEU A 121 6.87 -8.63 -10.67
N ARG A 122 7.27 -7.64 -11.50
CA ARG A 122 7.58 -7.86 -12.91
C ARG A 122 8.71 -8.88 -13.08
N ARG A 123 9.66 -8.90 -12.16
CA ARG A 123 10.76 -9.90 -12.12
C ARG A 123 10.33 -11.27 -11.59
N GLY A 124 9.09 -11.42 -11.15
CA GLY A 124 8.51 -12.67 -10.68
C GLY A 124 8.91 -13.03 -9.25
N TYR A 125 9.16 -12.04 -8.41
CA TYR A 125 9.32 -12.24 -6.96
C TYR A 125 7.96 -12.29 -6.27
N GLU A 126 7.85 -13.14 -5.25
CA GLU A 126 6.85 -13.01 -4.20
C GLU A 126 7.38 -12.00 -3.17
N VAL A 127 6.58 -10.99 -2.85
CA VAL A 127 7.04 -9.84 -2.06
C VAL A 127 6.21 -9.71 -0.79
N THR A 128 6.90 -9.58 0.35
CA THR A 128 6.31 -9.19 1.65
C THR A 128 7.07 -7.99 2.21
N VAL A 129 6.50 -7.32 3.21
CA VAL A 129 7.18 -6.30 4.01
C VAL A 129 7.79 -6.98 5.22
N GLY A 130 9.09 -6.82 5.45
CA GLY A 130 9.79 -7.44 6.56
C GLY A 130 9.65 -6.63 7.86
N ARG A 131 9.52 -7.33 8.99
CA ARG A 131 9.60 -6.73 10.33
C ARG A 131 10.58 -7.51 11.19
N THR A 132 11.48 -6.81 11.88
CA THR A 132 12.39 -7.36 12.88
C THR A 132 12.39 -6.47 14.11
N GLY A 133 11.67 -6.87 15.15
CA GLY A 133 11.43 -6.01 16.32
C GLY A 133 10.72 -4.72 15.91
N ASP A 134 11.39 -3.57 16.15
CA ASP A 134 10.86 -2.24 15.80
C ASP A 134 11.33 -1.76 14.42
N LYS A 135 12.22 -2.48 13.75
CA LYS A 135 12.72 -2.15 12.42
C LYS A 135 11.85 -2.77 11.33
N GLU A 136 11.72 -2.05 10.23
CA GLU A 136 11.04 -2.51 9.02
C GLU A 136 12.04 -2.63 7.88
N ILE A 137 11.89 -3.68 7.06
CA ILE A 137 12.56 -3.84 5.78
C ILE A 137 11.48 -3.67 4.73
N ASP A 138 11.69 -2.75 3.78
CA ASP A 138 10.66 -2.39 2.80
C ASP A 138 10.17 -3.61 2.04
N PHE A 139 11.08 -4.48 1.56
CA PHE A 139 10.68 -5.69 0.88
C PHE A 139 11.55 -6.90 1.25
N VAL A 140 10.87 -8.00 1.52
CA VAL A 140 11.42 -9.35 1.56
C VAL A 140 10.89 -10.08 0.34
N CYS A 141 11.78 -10.43 -0.56
CA CYS A 141 11.45 -11.01 -1.86
C CYS A 141 11.87 -12.47 -1.88
N ASP A 142 10.99 -13.35 -2.30
CA ASP A 142 11.28 -14.77 -2.52
C ASP A 142 11.11 -15.11 -4.00
N LYS A 143 12.08 -15.84 -4.53
CA LYS A 143 11.99 -16.39 -5.86
C LYS A 143 12.69 -17.74 -5.90
N ARG A 144 11.90 -18.81 -6.03
CA ARG A 144 12.40 -20.21 -6.08
C ARG A 144 13.22 -20.60 -4.83
N GLY A 145 12.88 -20.03 -3.66
CA GLY A 145 13.56 -20.29 -2.40
C GLY A 145 14.79 -19.41 -2.15
N GLU A 146 15.14 -18.52 -3.07
CA GLU A 146 16.17 -17.51 -2.86
C GLU A 146 15.53 -16.23 -2.32
N LYS A 147 16.02 -15.76 -1.16
CA LYS A 147 15.54 -14.54 -0.52
C LYS A 147 16.43 -13.35 -0.85
N LEU A 148 15.80 -12.23 -1.20
CA LEU A 148 16.42 -10.93 -1.39
C LEU A 148 15.76 -9.92 -0.45
N TYR A 149 16.55 -9.15 0.28
CA TYR A 149 16.07 -8.06 1.14
C TYR A 149 16.35 -6.72 0.45
N VAL A 150 15.33 -5.87 0.35
CA VAL A 150 15.43 -4.61 -0.37
C VAL A 150 14.99 -3.47 0.55
N GLN A 151 15.83 -2.45 0.64
CA GLN A 151 15.53 -1.18 1.29
C GLN A 151 15.56 -0.07 0.24
N VAL A 152 14.56 0.79 0.23
CA VAL A 152 14.40 1.86 -0.75
C VAL A 152 14.68 3.20 -0.10
N CYS A 153 15.66 3.92 -0.61
CA CYS A 153 16.00 5.26 -0.13
C CYS A 153 16.22 6.21 -1.31
N TYR A 154 15.61 7.40 -1.25
CA TYR A 154 15.76 8.41 -2.30
C TYR A 154 17.12 9.09 -2.25
N LEU A 155 17.61 9.41 -1.06
CA LEU A 155 18.86 10.14 -0.88
C LEU A 155 19.55 9.73 0.43
N LEU A 156 20.77 9.22 0.31
CA LEU A 156 21.64 8.94 1.45
C LEU A 156 22.52 10.18 1.71
N ALA A 157 21.91 11.25 2.23
CA ALA A 157 22.56 12.56 2.37
C ALA A 157 23.50 12.66 3.59
N SER A 158 23.43 11.71 4.54
CA SER A 158 24.25 11.72 5.75
C SER A 158 24.49 10.31 6.30
N ASP A 159 25.56 10.14 7.09
CA ASP A 159 25.86 8.89 7.78
C ASP A 159 24.72 8.47 8.74
N GLU A 160 23.98 9.42 9.31
CA GLU A 160 22.80 9.15 10.13
C GLU A 160 21.69 8.47 9.31
N THR A 161 21.48 8.92 8.07
CA THR A 161 20.50 8.29 7.15
C THR A 161 20.95 6.90 6.78
N VAL A 162 22.24 6.70 6.47
CA VAL A 162 22.82 5.37 6.17
C VAL A 162 22.59 4.41 7.34
N ASN A 163 22.90 4.85 8.55
CA ASN A 163 22.75 4.02 9.76
C ASN A 163 21.30 3.68 10.08
N ARG A 164 20.35 4.59 9.77
CA ARG A 164 18.92 4.33 9.96
C ARG A 164 18.39 3.30 8.97
N GLU A 165 18.79 3.39 7.71
CA GLU A 165 18.27 2.55 6.61
C GLU A 165 18.95 1.16 6.54
N PHE A 166 20.23 1.08 6.91
CA PHE A 166 21.04 -0.12 6.74
C PHE A 166 21.73 -0.64 8.02
N GLY A 167 21.55 0.05 9.16
CA GLY A 167 22.19 -0.30 10.45
C GLY A 167 21.50 -1.42 11.27
#